data_02d3150b0227f43ac618f50f284b84a8
#
_entry.id   02d3150b0227f43ac618f50f284b84a8
#
_cell.length_a   1.000
_cell.length_b   1.000
_cell.length_c   1.000
_cell.angle_alpha   90.00
_cell.angle_beta   90.00
_cell.angle_gamma   90.00
#
_symmetry.space_group_name_H-M   'P 1'
#
loop_
_entity.id
_entity.type
_entity.pdbx_description
1 polymer ?
#
loop_
_entity_poly.entity_id
_entity_poly.type
_entity_poly.pdbx_seq_one_letter_code
_entity_poly.pdbx_strand_id
1 'polypeptide(L)'
;GGGFGSKQTACTELMNVFVTWKLGKPSAIIYDRHEANGCSTTRHARLWNIRLGADEEGYIRVIDMHGLTDAGAHATHAFTTTTAGEHKSVPLYNKNWAVRYGSDCLYTNHSPGGAFRGYGATEALWPLECAVSRLAHEMGWDEIELRDKNLIQTGEHSLVFEEEERMNAGTYKESLARVRAMSDWDNRPKSWDIDGRWRGGLGVALA
;
A
#
# COMPACT_ATOMS: atom_id res chain seq x y z
N GLY A 1 -18.61 -7.55 -12.94
CA GLY A 1 -18.02 -6.23 -12.78
C GLY A 1 -16.70 -6.25 -12.05
N GLY A 2 -15.98 -5.12 -12.13
CA GLY A 2 -14.69 -4.91 -11.48
C GLY A 2 -13.51 -5.53 -12.22
N GLY A 3 -12.38 -4.82 -12.23
CA GLY A 3 -11.12 -5.26 -12.85
C GLY A 3 -10.17 -5.90 -11.84
N PHE A 4 -10.01 -5.25 -10.67
CA PHE A 4 -9.11 -5.61 -9.57
C PHE A 4 -7.66 -5.90 -9.99
N GLY A 5 -7.29 -5.52 -11.22
CA GLY A 5 -6.02 -5.77 -11.86
C GLY A 5 -6.02 -6.95 -12.84
N SER A 6 -6.72 -8.04 -12.54
CA SER A 6 -6.72 -9.27 -13.34
C SER A 6 -7.44 -9.18 -14.69
N LYS A 7 -8.21 -8.11 -14.94
CA LYS A 7 -8.96 -7.89 -16.18
C LYS A 7 -8.45 -6.70 -16.99
N GLN A 8 -7.31 -6.14 -16.64
CA GLN A 8 -6.72 -5.01 -17.36
C GLN A 8 -5.75 -5.43 -18.44
N THR A 9 -5.20 -6.63 -18.32
CA THR A 9 -4.32 -7.24 -19.32
C THR A 9 -4.92 -8.58 -19.73
N ALA A 10 -4.97 -8.86 -21.03
CA ALA A 10 -5.44 -10.13 -21.53
C ALA A 10 -4.40 -11.23 -21.22
N CYS A 11 -4.73 -12.12 -20.29
CA CYS A 11 -3.85 -13.21 -19.87
C CYS A 11 -4.23 -14.53 -20.55
N THR A 12 -5.53 -14.88 -20.55
CA THR A 12 -6.05 -16.16 -21.07
C THR A 12 -6.99 -15.97 -22.25
N GLU A 13 -7.58 -14.80 -22.40
CA GLU A 13 -8.67 -14.54 -23.33
C GLU A 13 -8.25 -14.81 -24.79
N LEU A 14 -7.08 -14.35 -25.19
CA LEU A 14 -6.59 -14.54 -26.55
C LEU A 14 -6.37 -16.02 -26.90
N MET A 15 -5.90 -16.81 -25.95
CA MET A 15 -5.71 -18.23 -26.13
C MET A 15 -7.06 -18.95 -26.30
N ASN A 16 -8.05 -18.63 -25.46
CA ASN A 16 -9.38 -19.18 -25.59
C ASN A 16 -10.05 -18.83 -26.91
N VAL A 17 -9.93 -17.57 -27.34
CA VAL A 17 -10.45 -17.12 -28.63
C VAL A 17 -9.82 -17.89 -29.76
N PHE A 18 -8.50 -18.04 -29.75
CA PHE A 18 -7.77 -18.77 -30.80
C PHE A 18 -8.15 -20.25 -30.85
N VAL A 19 -8.23 -20.92 -29.70
CA VAL A 19 -8.62 -22.35 -29.64
C VAL A 19 -10.06 -22.56 -30.13
N THR A 20 -10.99 -21.73 -29.64
CA THR A 20 -12.40 -21.77 -30.05
C THR A 20 -12.53 -21.56 -31.57
N TRP A 21 -11.82 -20.54 -32.08
CA TRP A 21 -11.82 -20.27 -33.54
C TRP A 21 -11.29 -21.41 -34.36
N LYS A 22 -10.15 -22.02 -33.95
CA LYS A 22 -9.54 -23.13 -34.68
C LYS A 22 -10.32 -24.43 -34.66
N LEU A 23 -10.95 -24.71 -33.51
CA LEU A 23 -11.67 -25.99 -33.31
C LEU A 23 -13.18 -25.90 -33.62
N GLY A 24 -13.73 -24.69 -33.75
CA GLY A 24 -15.17 -24.48 -33.90
C GLY A 24 -15.99 -24.98 -32.72
N LYS A 25 -15.40 -25.08 -31.53
CA LYS A 25 -16.00 -25.59 -30.29
C LYS A 25 -15.72 -24.66 -29.10
N PRO A 26 -16.62 -24.58 -28.12
CA PRO A 26 -16.35 -23.85 -26.88
C PRO A 26 -15.06 -24.34 -26.19
N SER A 27 -14.29 -23.42 -25.64
CA SER A 27 -13.09 -23.74 -24.87
C SER A 27 -13.10 -22.99 -23.53
N ALA A 28 -12.40 -23.53 -22.53
CA ALA A 28 -12.20 -22.91 -21.23
C ALA A 28 -10.75 -23.13 -20.77
N ILE A 29 -10.18 -22.10 -20.17
CA ILE A 29 -8.88 -22.17 -19.48
C ILE A 29 -9.10 -21.72 -18.05
N ILE A 30 -8.73 -22.54 -17.10
CA ILE A 30 -8.83 -22.24 -15.65
C ILE A 30 -7.45 -22.50 -15.06
N TYR A 31 -6.78 -21.43 -14.67
CA TYR A 31 -5.49 -21.54 -14.00
C TYR A 31 -5.66 -21.97 -12.54
N ASP A 32 -4.83 -22.89 -12.11
CA ASP A 32 -4.60 -23.10 -10.69
C ASP A 32 -3.74 -21.97 -10.09
N ARG A 33 -3.44 -22.04 -8.79
CA ARG A 33 -2.65 -20.99 -8.13
C ARG A 33 -1.23 -20.89 -8.66
N HIS A 34 -0.61 -22.00 -8.98
CA HIS A 34 0.76 -22.05 -9.48
C HIS A 34 0.84 -21.46 -10.90
N GLU A 35 -0.05 -21.89 -11.77
CA GLU A 35 -0.18 -21.37 -13.14
C GLU A 35 -0.50 -19.87 -13.14
N ALA A 36 -1.44 -19.42 -12.29
CA ALA A 36 -1.77 -18.01 -12.17
C ALA A 36 -0.56 -17.15 -11.77
N ASN A 37 0.28 -17.63 -10.87
CA ASN A 37 1.49 -16.91 -10.47
C ASN A 37 2.58 -16.90 -11.54
N GLY A 38 2.66 -17.94 -12.37
CA GLY A 38 3.66 -18.07 -13.44
C GLY A 38 3.24 -17.44 -14.77
N CYS A 39 1.94 -17.40 -15.07
CA CYS A 39 1.41 -17.03 -16.38
C CYS A 39 0.59 -15.73 -16.39
N SER A 40 0.40 -15.07 -15.23
CA SER A 40 -0.28 -13.79 -15.15
C SER A 40 0.57 -12.75 -14.43
N THR A 41 0.08 -11.50 -14.38
CA THR A 41 0.77 -10.44 -13.68
C THR A 41 0.52 -10.54 -12.18
N THR A 42 1.57 -10.26 -11.40
CA THR A 42 1.54 -10.21 -9.94
C THR A 42 1.75 -8.78 -9.44
N ARG A 43 1.72 -8.58 -8.14
CA ARG A 43 2.14 -7.32 -7.52
C ARG A 43 3.65 -7.13 -7.73
N HIS A 44 4.08 -5.89 -7.98
CA HIS A 44 5.50 -5.58 -8.11
C HIS A 44 6.22 -5.82 -6.78
N ALA A 45 7.35 -6.52 -6.82
CA ALA A 45 8.28 -6.53 -5.70
C ALA A 45 8.94 -5.16 -5.58
N ARG A 46 9.05 -4.64 -4.35
CA ARG A 46 9.64 -3.33 -4.09
C ARG A 46 10.53 -3.35 -2.87
N LEU A 47 11.63 -2.61 -2.97
CA LEU A 47 12.49 -2.28 -1.85
C LEU A 47 12.32 -0.78 -1.56
N TRP A 48 12.00 -0.44 -0.32
CA TRP A 48 11.84 0.94 0.09
C TRP A 48 12.92 1.37 1.08
N ASN A 49 13.48 2.55 0.85
CA ASN A 49 14.25 3.29 1.82
C ASN A 49 13.37 4.45 2.30
N ILE A 50 13.04 4.46 3.60
CA ILE A 50 12.11 5.43 4.17
C ILE A 50 12.82 6.17 5.30
N ARG A 51 12.69 7.49 5.28
CA ARG A 51 13.10 8.37 6.35
C ARG A 51 11.92 9.27 6.73
N LEU A 52 11.63 9.32 8.00
CA LEU A 52 10.64 10.22 8.58
C LEU A 52 11.35 11.19 9.50
N GLY A 53 10.96 12.45 9.44
CA GLY A 53 11.36 13.46 10.40
C GLY A 53 10.15 13.97 11.16
N ALA A 54 10.22 14.00 12.48
CA ALA A 54 9.18 14.57 13.32
C ALA A 54 9.77 15.66 14.23
N ASP A 55 8.94 16.62 14.62
CA ASP A 55 9.29 17.60 15.63
C ASP A 55 9.03 17.06 17.05
N GLU A 56 9.43 17.84 18.06
CA GLU A 56 9.28 17.49 19.48
C GLU A 56 7.80 17.38 19.90
N GLU A 57 6.91 18.04 19.19
CA GLU A 57 5.47 17.96 19.43
C GLU A 57 4.84 16.72 18.79
N GLY A 58 5.57 15.94 18.00
CA GLY A 58 5.09 14.71 17.37
C GLY A 58 4.37 14.94 16.03
N TYR A 59 4.63 16.04 15.33
CA TYR A 59 4.19 16.19 13.96
C TYR A 59 5.23 15.64 13.00
N ILE A 60 4.81 14.78 12.07
CA ILE A 60 5.65 14.26 11.00
C ILE A 60 5.85 15.37 9.97
N ARG A 61 7.06 15.95 9.93
CA ARG A 61 7.40 17.11 9.11
C ARG A 61 8.06 16.77 7.80
N VAL A 62 8.68 15.60 7.72
CA VAL A 62 9.36 15.13 6.51
C VAL A 62 8.98 13.69 6.22
N ILE A 63 8.60 13.42 4.98
CA ILE A 63 8.41 12.07 4.46
C ILE A 63 9.35 11.93 3.26
N ASP A 64 10.32 11.05 3.36
CA ASP A 64 11.26 10.72 2.31
C ASP A 64 11.18 9.22 2.03
N MET A 65 10.57 8.87 0.91
CA MET A 65 10.39 7.50 0.45
C MET A 65 10.99 7.34 -0.95
N HIS A 66 12.08 6.63 -1.05
CA HIS A 66 12.67 6.28 -2.33
C HIS A 66 12.91 4.77 -2.42
N GLY A 67 12.53 4.19 -3.52
CA GLY A 67 12.55 2.73 -3.69
C GLY A 67 13.12 2.23 -5.00
N LEU A 68 13.22 0.92 -5.06
CA LEU A 68 13.45 0.15 -6.28
C LEU A 68 12.23 -0.71 -6.54
N THR A 69 11.71 -0.66 -7.77
CA THR A 69 10.57 -1.47 -8.21
C THR A 69 11.06 -2.48 -9.24
N ASP A 70 10.83 -3.76 -9.00
CA ASP A 70 11.02 -4.80 -10.00
C ASP A 70 9.89 -4.72 -11.03
N ALA A 71 10.22 -4.23 -12.20
CA ALA A 71 9.27 -4.06 -13.30
C ALA A 71 9.10 -5.32 -14.15
N GLY A 72 9.91 -6.35 -13.90
CA GLY A 72 9.98 -7.52 -14.76
C GLY A 72 10.45 -7.19 -16.18
N ALA A 73 10.21 -8.10 -17.11
CA ALA A 73 10.72 -7.96 -18.47
C ALA A 73 10.04 -6.87 -19.31
N HIS A 74 8.85 -6.42 -18.94
CA HIS A 74 8.02 -5.54 -19.78
C HIS A 74 7.52 -4.27 -19.10
N ALA A 75 7.80 -4.07 -17.82
CA ALA A 75 7.46 -2.88 -17.02
C ALA A 75 6.00 -2.40 -17.09
N THR A 76 5.06 -3.26 -17.40
CA THR A 76 3.66 -2.94 -17.78
C THR A 76 2.99 -1.83 -16.95
N HIS A 77 2.91 -1.98 -15.64
CA HIS A 77 2.28 -1.03 -14.72
C HIS A 77 3.24 -0.48 -13.64
N ALA A 78 4.55 -0.72 -13.76
CA ALA A 78 5.51 -0.40 -12.72
C ALA A 78 5.51 1.10 -12.38
N PHE A 79 5.58 1.95 -13.39
CA PHE A 79 5.57 3.41 -13.22
C PHE A 79 4.25 3.91 -12.62
N THR A 80 3.12 3.54 -13.23
CA THR A 80 1.80 4.03 -12.81
C THR A 80 1.38 3.52 -11.42
N THR A 81 1.78 2.31 -11.03
CA THR A 81 1.56 1.83 -9.66
C THR A 81 2.42 2.56 -8.64
N THR A 82 3.61 3.03 -9.03
CA THR A 82 4.46 3.86 -8.16
C THR A 82 3.78 5.20 -7.88
N THR A 83 3.39 5.93 -8.93
CA THR A 83 2.68 7.21 -8.80
C THR A 83 1.36 7.06 -8.03
N ALA A 84 0.57 6.04 -8.35
CA ALA A 84 -0.68 5.78 -7.64
C ALA A 84 -0.45 5.43 -6.15
N GLY A 85 0.69 4.84 -5.82
CA GLY A 85 1.11 4.59 -4.44
C GLY A 85 1.34 5.87 -3.66
N GLU A 86 2.00 6.87 -4.27
CA GLU A 86 2.21 8.19 -3.69
C GLU A 86 0.89 8.85 -3.30
N HIS A 87 0.01 9.04 -4.28
CA HIS A 87 -1.28 9.69 -4.09
C HIS A 87 -2.21 9.00 -3.09
N LYS A 88 -1.98 7.71 -2.82
CA LYS A 88 -2.82 6.93 -1.91
C LYS A 88 -2.21 6.72 -0.52
N SER A 89 -0.94 7.01 -0.33
CA SER A 89 -0.24 6.78 0.94
C SER A 89 0.18 8.08 1.63
N VAL A 90 0.94 8.91 0.95
CA VAL A 90 1.53 10.12 1.53
C VAL A 90 0.50 11.10 2.10
N PRO A 91 -0.66 11.33 1.44
CA PRO A 91 -1.66 12.27 1.95
C PRO A 91 -2.23 11.93 3.32
N LEU A 92 -2.18 10.67 3.76
CA LEU A 92 -2.68 10.29 5.08
C LEU A 92 -2.04 11.12 6.20
N TYR A 93 -0.76 11.46 6.06
CA TYR A 93 0.02 12.26 7.01
C TYR A 93 0.37 13.59 6.37
N ASN A 94 -0.46 14.61 6.57
CA ASN A 94 -0.34 15.88 5.85
C ASN A 94 0.24 17.05 6.65
N LYS A 95 0.81 16.78 7.83
CA LYS A 95 1.43 17.85 8.66
C LYS A 95 2.90 18.10 8.29
N ASN A 96 3.32 17.58 7.13
CA ASN A 96 4.68 17.68 6.62
C ASN A 96 4.94 19.01 5.91
N TRP A 97 6.21 19.42 5.93
CA TRP A 97 6.75 20.57 5.21
C TRP A 97 7.49 20.17 3.94
N ALA A 98 7.94 18.92 3.88
CA ALA A 98 8.64 18.37 2.74
C ALA A 98 8.28 16.90 2.51
N VAL A 99 8.08 16.57 1.24
CA VAL A 99 7.86 15.22 0.78
C VAL A 99 8.81 14.94 -0.37
N ARG A 100 9.49 13.80 -0.32
CA ARG A 100 10.13 13.18 -1.46
C ARG A 100 9.59 11.77 -1.61
N TYR A 101 9.06 11.47 -2.77
CA TYR A 101 8.57 10.15 -3.09
C TYR A 101 8.99 9.75 -4.49
N GLY A 102 9.40 8.53 -4.67
CA GLY A 102 9.77 8.00 -5.97
C GLY A 102 10.30 6.59 -5.91
N SER A 103 10.46 5.98 -7.08
CA SER A 103 11.07 4.66 -7.21
C SER A 103 11.70 4.52 -8.60
N ASP A 104 12.89 3.95 -8.64
CA ASP A 104 13.50 3.49 -9.87
C ASP A 104 12.83 2.18 -10.30
N CYS A 105 12.23 2.18 -11.48
CA CYS A 105 11.61 1.00 -12.08
C CYS A 105 12.63 0.26 -12.93
N LEU A 106 13.05 -0.91 -12.49
CA LEU A 106 14.12 -1.68 -13.10
C LEU A 106 13.59 -2.84 -13.92
N TYR A 107 14.04 -2.94 -15.16
CA TYR A 107 13.83 -4.15 -15.97
C TYR A 107 14.61 -5.32 -15.37
N THR A 108 13.97 -6.47 -15.32
CA THR A 108 14.57 -7.72 -14.82
C THR A 108 14.13 -8.89 -15.70
N ASN A 109 14.75 -10.06 -15.48
CA ASN A 109 14.33 -11.30 -16.13
C ASN A 109 13.17 -12.01 -15.42
N HIS A 110 12.51 -11.34 -14.48
CA HIS A 110 11.33 -11.88 -13.81
C HIS A 110 10.05 -11.70 -14.65
N SER A 111 9.03 -12.45 -14.31
CA SER A 111 7.68 -12.21 -14.82
C SER A 111 7.25 -10.78 -14.49
N PRO A 112 6.63 -10.06 -15.45
CA PRO A 112 6.26 -8.66 -15.22
C PRO A 112 5.22 -8.53 -14.11
N GLY A 113 5.46 -7.59 -13.20
CA GLY A 113 4.42 -7.10 -12.32
C GLY A 113 3.33 -6.39 -13.11
N GLY A 114 2.16 -6.25 -12.55
CA GLY A 114 1.04 -5.60 -13.22
C GLY A 114 0.06 -4.93 -12.26
N ALA A 115 -1.07 -4.58 -12.79
CA ALA A 115 -2.15 -4.08 -11.96
C ALA A 115 -2.64 -5.16 -11.00
N PHE A 116 -2.66 -4.85 -9.72
CA PHE A 116 -3.16 -5.73 -8.68
C PHE A 116 -3.98 -4.92 -7.67
N ARG A 117 -4.99 -5.54 -7.06
CA ARG A 117 -5.91 -4.87 -6.11
C ARG A 117 -5.16 -4.02 -5.10
N GLY A 118 -5.54 -2.72 -4.99
CA GLY A 118 -4.82 -1.68 -4.24
C GLY A 118 -3.98 -0.78 -5.14
N TYR A 119 -3.52 -1.26 -6.30
CA TYR A 119 -2.81 -0.54 -7.36
C TYR A 119 -1.80 0.48 -6.84
N GLY A 120 -0.73 -0.02 -6.24
CA GLY A 120 0.34 0.78 -5.63
C GLY A 120 0.10 1.17 -4.17
N ALA A 121 -1.14 1.31 -3.72
CA ALA A 121 -1.44 1.70 -2.35
C ALA A 121 -0.81 0.73 -1.33
N THR A 122 -1.04 -0.56 -1.49
CA THR A 122 -0.53 -1.57 -0.57
C THR A 122 0.99 -1.64 -0.52
N GLU A 123 1.66 -1.40 -1.67
CA GLU A 123 3.12 -1.39 -1.73
C GLU A 123 3.75 -0.16 -1.07
N ALA A 124 3.00 0.94 -0.97
CA ALA A 124 3.46 2.18 -0.37
C ALA A 124 2.99 2.35 1.08
N LEU A 125 1.73 2.00 1.37
CA LEU A 125 1.15 2.12 2.71
C LEU A 125 1.83 1.21 3.73
N TRP A 126 2.01 -0.07 3.41
CA TRP A 126 2.62 -1.01 4.33
C TRP A 126 3.99 -0.55 4.85
N PRO A 127 4.96 -0.18 4.02
CA PRO A 127 6.25 0.26 4.51
C PRO A 127 6.19 1.63 5.20
N LEU A 128 5.30 2.54 4.76
CA LEU A 128 5.08 3.82 5.44
C LEU A 128 4.53 3.60 6.86
N GLU A 129 3.53 2.75 7.01
CA GLU A 129 2.93 2.42 8.30
C GLU A 129 3.92 1.73 9.24
N CYS A 130 4.79 0.85 8.71
CA CYS A 130 5.89 0.28 9.48
C CYS A 130 6.88 1.35 9.96
N ALA A 131 7.20 2.34 9.12
CA ALA A 131 8.08 3.44 9.49
C ALA A 131 7.45 4.36 10.55
N VAL A 132 6.13 4.62 10.45
CA VAL A 132 5.38 5.40 11.45
C VAL A 132 5.31 4.68 12.79
N SER A 133 5.04 3.37 12.80
CA SER A 133 5.06 2.57 14.03
C SER A 133 6.46 2.55 14.67
N ARG A 134 7.50 2.40 13.85
CA ARG A 134 8.88 2.46 14.34
C ARG A 134 9.23 3.84 14.93
N LEU A 135 8.83 4.92 14.26
CA LEU A 135 9.01 6.28 14.78
C LEU A 135 8.34 6.44 16.15
N ALA A 136 7.07 6.01 16.28
CA ALA A 136 6.36 6.05 17.55
C ALA A 136 7.12 5.30 18.65
N HIS A 137 7.59 4.10 18.34
CA HIS A 137 8.34 3.27 19.29
C HIS A 137 9.66 3.92 19.72
N GLU A 138 10.46 4.43 18.78
CA GLU A 138 11.75 5.06 19.07
C GLU A 138 11.61 6.36 19.89
N MET A 139 10.50 7.10 19.69
CA MET A 139 10.21 8.34 20.41
C MET A 139 9.42 8.12 21.70
N GLY A 140 8.98 6.89 22.00
CA GLY A 140 8.16 6.58 23.17
C GLY A 140 6.73 7.13 23.10
N TRP A 141 6.19 7.33 21.89
CA TRP A 141 4.83 7.81 21.66
C TRP A 141 3.86 6.64 21.44
N ASP A 142 2.59 6.87 21.80
CA ASP A 142 1.53 5.91 21.43
C ASP A 142 1.28 5.93 19.92
N GLU A 143 1.18 4.75 19.31
CA GLU A 143 1.03 4.61 17.87
C GLU A 143 -0.29 5.18 17.32
N ILE A 144 -1.37 5.13 18.12
CA ILE A 144 -2.66 5.72 17.74
C ILE A 144 -2.60 7.23 17.89
N GLU A 145 -2.03 7.74 18.97
CA GLU A 145 -1.92 9.20 19.20
C GLU A 145 -1.06 9.88 18.15
N LEU A 146 0.07 9.27 17.77
CA LEU A 146 0.90 9.79 16.69
C LEU A 146 0.12 9.88 15.38
N ARG A 147 -0.64 8.83 15.03
CA ARG A 147 -1.47 8.81 13.82
C ARG A 147 -2.57 9.84 13.87
N ASP A 148 -3.36 9.88 14.94
CA ASP A 148 -4.46 10.85 15.12
C ASP A 148 -4.02 12.31 14.95
N LYS A 149 -2.85 12.63 15.50
CA LYS A 149 -2.26 13.96 15.41
C LYS A 149 -1.90 14.37 13.98
N ASN A 150 -1.47 13.41 13.16
CA ASN A 150 -0.92 13.65 11.84
C ASN A 150 -1.90 13.40 10.68
N LEU A 151 -3.05 12.78 10.96
CA LEU A 151 -4.03 12.45 9.93
C LEU A 151 -4.60 13.66 9.22
N ILE A 152 -4.71 13.54 7.90
CA ILE A 152 -5.42 14.52 7.06
C ILE A 152 -6.90 14.57 7.42
N GLN A 153 -7.47 15.77 7.35
CA GLN A 153 -8.89 16.02 7.58
C GLN A 153 -9.60 16.36 6.26
N THR A 154 -10.92 16.17 6.24
CA THR A 154 -11.74 16.64 5.11
C THR A 154 -11.53 18.13 4.89
N GLY A 155 -11.30 18.53 3.65
CA GLY A 155 -11.03 19.90 3.23
C GLY A 155 -9.56 20.32 3.31
N GLU A 156 -8.68 19.53 3.94
CA GLU A 156 -7.25 19.82 3.97
C GLU A 156 -6.56 19.45 2.65
N HIS A 157 -5.47 20.15 2.38
CA HIS A 157 -4.58 19.92 1.25
C HIS A 157 -3.38 19.05 1.68
N SER A 158 -2.83 18.29 0.76
CA SER A 158 -1.55 17.58 0.92
C SER A 158 -0.54 18.08 -0.12
N LEU A 159 0.75 18.06 0.23
CA LEU A 159 1.83 18.48 -0.69
C LEU A 159 1.93 17.68 -1.98
N VAL A 160 1.30 16.50 -2.03
CA VAL A 160 1.28 15.64 -3.23
C VAL A 160 -0.03 15.78 -4.03
N PHE A 161 -0.93 16.62 -3.59
CA PHE A 161 -2.16 16.94 -4.33
C PHE A 161 -1.90 18.08 -5.33
N GLU A 162 -2.73 18.16 -6.36
CA GLU A 162 -2.81 19.33 -7.22
C GLU A 162 -3.22 20.56 -6.40
N GLU A 163 -2.86 21.77 -6.84
CA GLU A 163 -2.99 22.99 -6.03
C GLU A 163 -4.41 23.22 -5.50
N GLU A 164 -5.43 22.91 -6.29
CA GLU A 164 -6.83 23.07 -5.93
C GLU A 164 -7.45 21.81 -5.28
N GLU A 165 -6.72 20.70 -5.27
CA GLU A 165 -7.22 19.43 -4.76
C GLU A 165 -7.23 19.42 -3.23
N ARG A 166 -8.33 18.93 -2.67
CA ARG A 166 -8.52 18.79 -1.22
C ARG A 166 -9.05 17.40 -0.90
N MET A 167 -8.80 16.94 0.31
CA MET A 167 -9.40 15.70 0.79
C MET A 167 -10.93 15.85 0.81
N ASN A 168 -11.62 15.13 -0.05
CA ASN A 168 -13.07 15.29 -0.23
C ASN A 168 -13.89 14.68 0.90
N ALA A 169 -13.46 13.54 1.43
CA ALA A 169 -14.12 12.85 2.53
C ALA A 169 -13.12 11.96 3.26
N GLY A 170 -13.27 11.88 4.56
CA GLY A 170 -12.45 10.99 5.38
C GLY A 170 -12.94 11.01 6.82
N THR A 171 -13.24 9.84 7.34
CA THR A 171 -13.62 9.63 8.75
C THR A 171 -12.48 8.94 9.48
N TYR A 172 -11.24 9.32 9.14
CA TYR A 172 -10.05 8.63 9.66
C TYR A 172 -9.95 8.71 11.17
N LYS A 173 -10.19 9.90 11.76
CA LYS A 173 -10.13 10.08 13.21
C LYS A 173 -11.22 9.31 13.95
N GLU A 174 -12.45 9.37 13.44
CA GLU A 174 -13.57 8.62 14.01
C GLU A 174 -13.33 7.11 13.90
N SER A 175 -12.82 6.65 12.78
CA SER A 175 -12.48 5.24 12.56
C SER A 175 -11.37 4.80 13.52
N LEU A 176 -10.33 5.61 13.67
CA LEU A 176 -9.21 5.34 14.58
C LEU A 176 -9.66 5.30 16.05
N ALA A 177 -10.48 6.28 16.47
CA ALA A 177 -11.06 6.31 17.81
C ALA A 177 -11.93 5.08 18.09
N ARG A 178 -12.73 4.66 17.10
CA ARG A 178 -13.56 3.46 17.21
C ARG A 178 -12.73 2.18 17.33
N VAL A 179 -11.68 2.04 16.53
CA VAL A 179 -10.77 0.90 16.59
C VAL A 179 -10.04 0.87 17.93
N ARG A 180 -9.56 2.04 18.44
CA ARG A 180 -8.95 2.16 19.76
C ARG A 180 -9.85 1.59 20.86
N ALA A 181 -11.13 1.99 20.86
CA ALA A 181 -12.10 1.52 21.83
C ALA A 181 -12.42 0.03 21.67
N MET A 182 -12.66 -0.46 20.43
CA MET A 182 -13.01 -1.84 20.15
C MET A 182 -11.89 -2.83 20.47
N SER A 183 -10.64 -2.43 20.31
CA SER A 183 -9.46 -3.26 20.60
C SER A 183 -9.06 -3.22 22.08
N ASP A 184 -9.68 -2.37 22.88
CA ASP A 184 -9.26 -2.06 24.25
C ASP A 184 -7.77 -1.67 24.29
N TRP A 185 -7.38 -0.81 23.34
CA TRP A 185 -5.98 -0.44 23.08
C TRP A 185 -5.25 0.06 24.32
N ASP A 186 -5.91 0.87 25.14
CA ASP A 186 -5.29 1.54 26.28
C ASP A 186 -4.99 0.60 27.44
N ASN A 187 -5.79 -0.47 27.61
CA ASN A 187 -5.69 -1.39 28.74
C ASN A 187 -5.00 -2.71 28.41
N ARG A 188 -4.98 -3.12 27.13
CA ARG A 188 -4.36 -4.37 26.74
C ARG A 188 -2.86 -4.25 26.55
N PRO A 189 -2.07 -5.27 26.94
CA PRO A 189 -0.65 -5.32 26.61
C PRO A 189 -0.48 -5.36 25.08
N LYS A 190 0.55 -4.67 24.57
CA LYS A 190 0.84 -4.65 23.12
C LYS A 190 1.40 -5.99 22.62
N SER A 191 1.97 -6.79 23.51
CA SER A 191 2.38 -8.16 23.22
C SER A 191 2.20 -9.04 24.46
N TRP A 192 1.88 -10.33 24.23
CA TRP A 192 1.70 -11.30 25.34
C TRP A 192 2.10 -12.70 24.89
N ASP A 193 2.45 -13.54 25.85
CA ASP A 193 2.63 -14.96 25.66
C ASP A 193 1.29 -15.69 25.88
N ILE A 194 0.94 -16.63 25.01
CA ILE A 194 -0.30 -17.40 25.11
C ILE A 194 -0.06 -18.70 25.87
N ASP A 195 1.02 -19.44 25.52
CA ASP A 195 1.31 -20.76 26.11
C ASP A 195 2.81 -21.13 25.98
N GLY A 196 3.70 -20.16 25.89
CA GLY A 196 5.12 -20.35 25.64
C GLY A 196 5.48 -20.71 24.20
N ARG A 197 4.51 -21.15 23.42
CA ARG A 197 4.64 -21.49 21.99
C ARG A 197 4.11 -20.40 21.07
N TRP A 198 3.05 -19.75 21.45
CA TRP A 198 2.39 -18.72 20.68
C TRP A 198 2.51 -17.36 21.35
N ARG A 199 2.71 -16.35 20.54
CA ARG A 199 2.71 -14.97 20.99
C ARG A 199 1.58 -14.20 20.34
N GLY A 200 0.88 -13.40 21.13
CA GLY A 200 -0.09 -12.44 20.66
C GLY A 200 0.49 -11.03 20.60
N GLY A 201 -0.08 -10.19 19.78
CA GLY A 201 0.30 -8.78 19.68
C GLY A 201 -0.82 -7.92 19.14
N LEU A 202 -0.82 -6.64 19.53
CA LEU A 202 -1.64 -5.58 18.95
C LEU A 202 -0.77 -4.69 18.10
N GLY A 203 -1.27 -4.32 16.94
CA GLY A 203 -0.70 -3.32 16.06
C GLY A 203 -1.80 -2.51 15.40
N VAL A 204 -1.47 -1.31 14.96
CA VAL A 204 -2.37 -0.41 14.24
C VAL A 204 -1.72 0.03 12.94
N ALA A 205 -2.50 0.06 11.87
CA ALA A 205 -2.11 0.61 10.58
C ALA A 205 -3.34 1.22 9.91
N LEU A 206 -3.08 2.15 9.00
CA LEU A 206 -4.10 2.80 8.16
C LEU A 206 -3.98 2.29 6.73
N ALA A 207 -5.14 2.26 6.00
CA ALA A 207 -5.18 1.85 4.60
C ALA A 207 -6.35 2.52 3.86
#